data_be492efbe90c3abfbe529e853f1ce501
#
_entry.id   be492efbe90c3abfbe529e853f1ce501
#
_cell.length_a   1.000
_cell.length_b   1.000
_cell.length_c   1.000
_cell.angle_alpha   90.00
_cell.angle_beta   90.00
_cell.angle_gamma   90.00
#
_symmetry.space_group_name_H-M   'P 1'
#
loop_
_entity.id
_entity.type
_entity.pdbx_description
1 polymer ?
#
loop_
_entity_poly.entity_id
_entity_poly.type
_entity_poly.pdbx_seq_one_letter_code
_entity_poly.pdbx_strand_id
1 'polypeptide(L)'
;MLARNIGIIGDGATDIAIFKKISECILSDEDQNNVTLNYIELNRQNIHDAVDKYCREADKIKDSCYLTGKEALALKNSVIRTLLGAFADFESELGLISNRDIILVTADSEHTFSHPDDYFKDWRFSISKILVGSIEEFYRAKVRENYTHEYLPVVIPFVVFPSTEILIAAAKIDPKKLIKEAYGKKPRELKQLLYGTTELQTISDEDFKKKALNFINSESIGRIFQNVPESRNFMQTLSLGKYII
;
A
#
# COMPACT_ATOMS: atom_id res chain seq x y z
N MET A 1 -22.74 14.95 10.21
CA MET A 1 -21.31 14.72 9.94
C MET A 1 -21.20 13.29 9.47
N LEU A 2 -20.75 13.05 8.23
CA LEU A 2 -20.61 11.71 7.68
C LEU A 2 -19.22 11.19 8.10
N ALA A 3 -19.20 10.07 8.83
CA ALA A 3 -17.96 9.38 9.15
C ALA A 3 -17.57 8.45 7.99
N ARG A 4 -16.29 8.38 7.66
CA ARG A 4 -15.70 7.43 6.73
C ARG A 4 -14.61 6.66 7.44
N ASN A 5 -14.69 5.36 7.40
CA ASN A 5 -13.75 4.51 8.09
C ASN A 5 -12.72 3.97 7.10
N ILE A 6 -11.46 4.00 7.51
CA ILE A 6 -10.32 3.55 6.70
C ILE A 6 -9.54 2.52 7.49
N GLY A 7 -9.67 1.26 7.10
CA GLY A 7 -8.84 0.17 7.59
C GLY A 7 -7.50 0.14 6.83
N ILE A 8 -6.39 0.04 7.53
CA ILE A 8 -5.06 -0.03 6.90
C ILE A 8 -4.38 -1.32 7.29
N ILE A 9 -4.09 -2.14 6.28
CA ILE A 9 -3.23 -3.32 6.39
C ILE A 9 -1.86 -2.90 5.85
N GLY A 10 -0.88 -2.75 6.72
CA GLY A 10 0.48 -2.30 6.37
C GLY A 10 1.56 -3.07 7.13
N ASP A 11 2.83 -2.94 6.71
CA ASP A 11 3.94 -3.73 7.24
C ASP A 11 4.47 -3.23 8.59
N GLY A 12 4.48 -1.92 8.82
CA GLY A 12 4.98 -1.29 10.04
C GLY A 12 4.15 -0.11 10.51
N ALA A 13 4.34 0.30 11.76
CA ALA A 13 3.68 1.48 12.32
C ALA A 13 4.04 2.76 11.53
N THR A 14 5.26 2.84 10.99
CA THR A 14 5.69 3.94 10.13
C THR A 14 4.94 3.93 8.80
N ASP A 15 4.78 2.76 8.18
CA ASP A 15 4.07 2.62 6.90
C ASP A 15 2.59 2.99 7.05
N ILE A 16 1.95 2.47 8.09
CA ILE A 16 0.56 2.82 8.42
C ILE A 16 0.41 4.33 8.59
N ALA A 17 1.35 4.98 9.29
CA ALA A 17 1.31 6.43 9.49
C ALA A 17 1.49 7.22 8.17
N ILE A 18 2.36 6.74 7.28
CA ILE A 18 2.58 7.33 5.95
C ILE A 18 1.29 7.21 5.11
N PHE A 19 0.71 6.03 5.04
CA PHE A 19 -0.54 5.82 4.28
C PHE A 19 -1.72 6.59 4.87
N LYS A 20 -1.81 6.65 6.20
CA LYS A 20 -2.78 7.51 6.88
C LYS A 20 -2.61 8.96 6.44
N LYS A 21 -1.38 9.49 6.49
CA LYS A 21 -1.09 10.87 6.11
C LYS A 21 -1.38 11.16 4.64
N ILE A 22 -1.02 10.25 3.73
CA ILE A 22 -1.36 10.34 2.30
C ILE A 22 -2.87 10.38 2.11
N SER A 23 -3.61 9.48 2.77
CA SER A 23 -5.07 9.43 2.70
C SER A 23 -5.72 10.71 3.23
N GLU A 24 -5.22 11.25 4.33
CA GLU A 24 -5.65 12.56 4.85
C GLU A 24 -5.46 13.66 3.82
N CYS A 25 -4.27 13.76 3.20
CA CYS A 25 -4.01 14.79 2.19
C CYS A 25 -4.90 14.65 0.95
N ILE A 26 -5.20 13.43 0.51
CA ILE A 26 -6.05 13.19 -0.67
C ILE A 26 -7.53 13.48 -0.36
N LEU A 27 -8.01 13.05 0.80
CA LEU A 27 -9.43 13.10 1.13
C LEU A 27 -9.86 14.40 1.80
N SER A 28 -8.94 15.14 2.44
CA SER A 28 -9.24 16.40 3.10
C SER A 28 -9.33 17.60 2.16
N ASP A 29 -8.55 17.62 1.07
CA ASP A 29 -8.53 18.77 0.15
C ASP A 29 -9.83 18.95 -0.65
N GLU A 30 -10.66 17.91 -0.73
CA GLU A 30 -11.88 17.97 -1.55
C GLU A 30 -13.17 18.07 -0.74
N ASP A 31 -13.14 17.75 0.55
CA ASP A 31 -14.29 17.83 1.44
C ASP A 31 -14.11 18.90 2.53
N GLN A 32 -14.21 20.16 2.15
CA GLN A 32 -14.41 21.25 3.13
C GLN A 32 -15.72 21.11 3.93
N ASN A 33 -16.51 20.06 3.68
CA ASN A 33 -17.80 19.81 4.29
C ASN A 33 -17.83 18.52 5.11
N ASN A 34 -17.36 18.58 6.37
CA ASN A 34 -17.84 17.72 7.46
C ASN A 34 -17.68 16.18 7.33
N VAL A 35 -16.64 15.66 6.68
CA VAL A 35 -16.32 14.22 6.74
C VAL A 35 -15.27 13.98 7.82
N THR A 36 -15.59 13.13 8.80
CA THR A 36 -14.63 12.65 9.79
C THR A 36 -13.99 11.36 9.29
N LEU A 37 -12.66 11.32 9.19
CA LEU A 37 -11.91 10.12 8.83
C LEU A 37 -11.53 9.36 10.10
N ASN A 38 -12.02 8.14 10.23
CA ASN A 38 -11.62 7.22 11.29
C ASN A 38 -10.66 6.18 10.74
N TYR A 39 -9.56 5.95 11.43
CA TYR A 39 -8.54 4.99 11.01
C TYR A 39 -8.50 3.79 11.95
N ILE A 40 -8.49 2.60 11.34
CA ILE A 40 -8.44 1.31 12.04
C ILE A 40 -7.22 0.55 11.53
N GLU A 41 -6.34 0.17 12.45
CA GLU A 41 -5.20 -0.69 12.13
C GLU A 41 -5.64 -2.15 12.07
N LEU A 42 -5.43 -2.81 10.93
CA LEU A 42 -5.83 -4.17 10.69
C LEU A 42 -4.63 -5.13 10.74
N ASN A 43 -4.88 -6.38 11.09
CA ASN A 43 -3.82 -7.39 11.20
C ASN A 43 -3.17 -7.69 9.84
N ARG A 44 -1.83 -7.73 9.79
CA ARG A 44 -1.00 -7.60 8.59
C ARG A 44 0.03 -8.69 8.35
N GLN A 45 0.46 -9.37 9.40
CA GLN A 45 1.68 -10.19 9.42
C GLN A 45 1.78 -11.21 8.28
N ASN A 46 0.65 -11.76 7.86
CA ASN A 46 0.62 -12.81 6.85
C ASN A 46 0.87 -12.33 5.41
N ILE A 47 0.62 -11.05 5.09
CA ILE A 47 0.84 -10.51 3.73
C ILE A 47 2.33 -10.25 3.53
N HIS A 48 2.96 -9.55 4.46
CA HIS A 48 4.39 -9.27 4.40
C HIS A 48 5.23 -10.53 4.21
N ASP A 49 5.05 -11.54 5.06
CA ASP A 49 5.78 -12.81 4.99
C ASP A 49 5.56 -13.53 3.64
N ALA A 50 4.36 -13.45 3.09
CA ALA A 50 4.05 -14.07 1.81
C ALA A 50 4.65 -13.31 0.63
N VAL A 51 4.68 -11.97 0.67
CA VAL A 51 5.32 -11.12 -0.34
C VAL A 51 6.82 -11.30 -0.32
N ASP A 52 7.45 -11.27 0.85
CA ASP A 52 8.89 -11.47 0.99
C ASP A 52 9.32 -12.84 0.46
N LYS A 53 8.58 -13.90 0.79
CA LYS A 53 8.83 -15.23 0.24
C LYS A 53 8.68 -15.26 -1.28
N TYR A 54 7.64 -14.63 -1.80
CA TYR A 54 7.42 -14.50 -3.24
C TYR A 54 8.60 -13.81 -3.92
N CYS A 55 9.07 -12.68 -3.39
CA CYS A 55 10.20 -11.94 -3.94
C CYS A 55 11.51 -12.71 -3.88
N ARG A 56 11.80 -13.41 -2.78
CA ARG A 56 13.02 -14.25 -2.67
C ARG A 56 13.05 -15.39 -3.69
N GLU A 57 11.91 -15.98 -4.01
CA GLU A 57 11.84 -17.00 -5.05
C GLU A 57 12.00 -16.39 -6.45
N ALA A 58 11.45 -15.17 -6.68
CA ALA A 58 11.63 -14.44 -7.92
C ALA A 58 13.11 -14.11 -8.20
N ASP A 59 13.85 -13.68 -7.17
CA ASP A 59 15.28 -13.35 -7.29
C ASP A 59 16.16 -14.53 -7.72
N LYS A 60 15.72 -15.76 -7.49
CA LYS A 60 16.43 -16.98 -7.91
C LYS A 60 16.29 -17.27 -9.40
N ILE A 61 15.28 -16.69 -10.04
CA ILE A 61 14.97 -16.91 -11.45
C ILE A 61 15.59 -15.77 -12.26
N LYS A 62 16.88 -15.91 -12.63
CA LYS A 62 17.67 -14.83 -13.24
C LYS A 62 17.15 -14.31 -14.58
N ASP A 63 16.38 -15.09 -15.32
CA ASP A 63 15.99 -14.78 -16.71
C ASP A 63 14.49 -14.64 -16.94
N SER A 64 13.67 -14.84 -15.92
CA SER A 64 12.24 -14.64 -16.02
C SER A 64 11.64 -14.32 -14.64
N CYS A 65 10.82 -13.31 -14.58
CA CYS A 65 10.00 -13.03 -13.39
C CYS A 65 8.89 -14.07 -13.18
N TYR A 66 9.03 -15.26 -13.74
CA TYR A 66 8.06 -16.35 -13.66
C TYR A 66 8.24 -17.11 -12.36
N LEU A 67 7.45 -16.77 -11.39
CA LEU A 67 7.27 -17.66 -10.26
C LEU A 67 6.41 -18.84 -10.65
N THR A 68 6.70 -19.98 -10.05
CA THR A 68 5.84 -21.13 -10.21
C THR A 68 4.43 -20.79 -9.75
N GLY A 69 3.42 -21.37 -10.35
CA GLY A 69 2.04 -21.15 -9.95
C GLY A 69 1.78 -21.43 -8.46
N LYS A 70 2.65 -22.17 -7.80
CA LYS A 70 2.60 -22.51 -6.38
C LYS A 70 2.87 -21.31 -5.47
N GLU A 71 3.91 -20.51 -5.74
CA GLU A 71 4.25 -19.35 -4.93
C GLU A 71 3.22 -18.23 -5.11
N ALA A 72 2.79 -18.01 -6.35
CA ALA A 72 1.72 -17.06 -6.66
C ALA A 72 0.41 -17.46 -5.96
N LEU A 73 0.06 -18.75 -5.96
CA LEU A 73 -1.12 -19.25 -5.27
C LEU A 73 -1.01 -19.14 -3.75
N ALA A 74 0.18 -19.38 -3.19
CA ALA A 74 0.42 -19.21 -1.75
C ALA A 74 0.25 -17.75 -1.32
N LEU A 75 0.81 -16.80 -2.08
CA LEU A 75 0.61 -15.37 -1.84
C LEU A 75 -0.87 -14.99 -1.97
N LYS A 76 -1.54 -15.40 -3.04
CA LYS A 76 -2.97 -15.16 -3.24
C LYS A 76 -3.81 -15.64 -2.04
N ASN A 77 -3.60 -16.87 -1.59
CA ASN A 77 -4.32 -17.46 -0.45
C ASN A 77 -4.04 -16.71 0.86
N SER A 78 -2.80 -16.25 1.07
CA SER A 78 -2.43 -15.44 2.23
C SER A 78 -3.18 -14.12 2.24
N VAL A 79 -3.19 -13.41 1.11
CA VAL A 79 -3.93 -12.14 0.97
C VAL A 79 -5.43 -12.33 1.20
N ILE A 80 -6.04 -13.35 0.61
CA ILE A 80 -7.48 -13.64 0.80
C ILE A 80 -7.80 -13.87 2.28
N ARG A 81 -7.02 -14.70 2.99
CA ARG A 81 -7.23 -14.96 4.41
C ARG A 81 -7.10 -13.70 5.26
N THR A 82 -6.08 -12.87 4.97
CA THR A 82 -5.88 -11.62 5.68
C THR A 82 -7.04 -10.65 5.43
N LEU A 83 -7.53 -10.56 4.20
CA LEU A 83 -8.70 -9.73 3.88
C LEU A 83 -9.97 -10.21 4.58
N LEU A 84 -10.21 -11.51 4.64
CA LEU A 84 -11.37 -12.06 5.35
C LEU A 84 -11.29 -11.80 6.85
N GLY A 85 -10.10 -11.95 7.46
CA GLY A 85 -9.88 -11.60 8.86
C GLY A 85 -10.07 -10.10 9.12
N ALA A 86 -9.41 -9.26 8.32
CA ALA A 86 -9.51 -7.81 8.43
C ALA A 86 -10.95 -7.30 8.23
N PHE A 87 -11.72 -7.92 7.33
CA PHE A 87 -13.14 -7.58 7.16
C PHE A 87 -13.94 -7.92 8.42
N ALA A 88 -13.70 -9.08 9.02
CA ALA A 88 -14.39 -9.47 10.26
C ALA A 88 -14.03 -8.54 11.44
N ASP A 89 -12.75 -8.17 11.57
CA ASP A 89 -12.30 -7.21 12.57
C ASP A 89 -12.95 -5.83 12.34
N PHE A 90 -12.98 -5.38 11.09
CA PHE A 90 -13.56 -4.12 10.66
C PHE A 90 -15.07 -4.08 10.94
N GLU A 91 -15.78 -5.14 10.61
CA GLU A 91 -17.21 -5.32 10.90
C GLU A 91 -17.49 -5.34 12.40
N SER A 92 -16.65 -6.03 13.17
CA SER A 92 -16.76 -6.12 14.64
C SER A 92 -16.59 -4.75 15.32
N GLU A 93 -15.69 -3.91 14.83
CA GLU A 93 -15.46 -2.57 15.40
C GLU A 93 -16.55 -1.56 15.00
N LEU A 94 -17.04 -1.65 13.78
CA LEU A 94 -17.98 -0.67 13.23
C LEU A 94 -19.44 -1.09 13.35
N GLY A 95 -19.71 -2.36 13.51
CA GLY A 95 -21.05 -2.96 13.53
C GLY A 95 -21.70 -3.04 12.14
N LEU A 96 -21.59 -2.02 11.30
CA LEU A 96 -22.11 -2.00 9.94
C LEU A 96 -21.08 -1.36 9.00
N ILE A 97 -20.66 -2.12 8.00
CA ILE A 97 -19.78 -1.65 6.93
C ILE A 97 -20.62 -1.18 5.73
N SER A 98 -20.10 -0.21 5.01
CA SER A 98 -20.70 0.30 3.78
C SER A 98 -19.67 0.42 2.67
N ASN A 99 -20.13 0.64 1.44
CA ASN A 99 -19.29 0.91 0.28
C ASN A 99 -18.59 2.30 0.33
N ARG A 100 -18.78 3.06 1.40
CA ARG A 100 -18.05 4.30 1.70
C ARG A 100 -16.78 4.03 2.49
N ASP A 101 -16.75 2.91 3.20
CA ASP A 101 -15.60 2.50 4.01
C ASP A 101 -14.50 1.93 3.10
N ILE A 102 -13.25 2.05 3.51
CA ILE A 102 -12.09 1.68 2.71
C ILE A 102 -11.22 0.72 3.50
N ILE A 103 -10.69 -0.31 2.83
CA ILE A 103 -9.58 -1.12 3.33
C ILE A 103 -8.38 -0.91 2.39
N LEU A 104 -7.31 -0.32 2.90
CA LEU A 104 -6.03 -0.23 2.21
C LEU A 104 -5.22 -1.50 2.46
N VAL A 105 -4.84 -2.19 1.39
CA VAL A 105 -3.95 -3.36 1.44
C VAL A 105 -2.61 -2.94 0.91
N THR A 106 -1.67 -2.68 1.81
CA THR A 106 -0.34 -2.21 1.45
C THR A 106 0.72 -3.25 1.80
N ALA A 107 1.77 -3.31 1.01
CA ALA A 107 2.93 -4.14 1.28
C ALA A 107 4.18 -3.56 0.64
N ASP A 108 5.31 -3.69 1.30
CA ASP A 108 6.62 -3.47 0.72
C ASP A 108 7.03 -4.72 -0.07
N SER A 109 7.57 -4.52 -1.26
CA SER A 109 8.01 -5.65 -2.08
C SER A 109 9.38 -6.18 -1.67
N GLU A 110 10.19 -5.36 -1.02
CA GLU A 110 11.62 -5.60 -0.75
C GLU A 110 12.43 -5.87 -2.04
N HIS A 111 11.80 -5.82 -3.20
CA HIS A 111 12.37 -6.11 -4.50
C HIS A 111 12.69 -4.81 -5.24
N THR A 112 13.93 -4.69 -5.74
CA THR A 112 14.40 -3.50 -6.44
C THR A 112 14.30 -3.68 -7.95
N PHE A 113 13.87 -2.62 -8.64
CA PHE A 113 13.92 -2.51 -10.09
C PHE A 113 14.97 -1.48 -10.50
N SER A 114 15.67 -1.74 -11.59
CA SER A 114 16.64 -0.77 -12.14
C SER A 114 15.97 0.48 -12.68
N HIS A 115 14.70 0.37 -13.09
CA HIS A 115 13.89 1.45 -13.61
C HIS A 115 12.41 1.21 -13.25
N PRO A 116 11.60 2.26 -12.99
CA PRO A 116 10.17 2.12 -12.71
C PRO A 116 9.40 1.32 -13.76
N ASP A 117 9.79 1.43 -15.02
CA ASP A 117 9.13 0.70 -16.12
C ASP A 117 9.39 -0.80 -16.09
N ASP A 118 10.42 -1.28 -15.39
CA ASP A 118 10.71 -2.71 -15.28
C ASP A 118 9.61 -3.44 -14.52
N TYR A 119 8.95 -2.76 -13.59
CA TYR A 119 7.78 -3.27 -12.89
C TYR A 119 6.62 -3.65 -13.83
N PHE A 120 6.45 -2.96 -14.94
CA PHE A 120 5.35 -3.20 -15.88
C PHE A 120 5.67 -4.26 -16.93
N LYS A 121 6.92 -4.66 -17.09
CA LYS A 121 7.34 -5.58 -18.16
C LYS A 121 6.81 -7.00 -17.99
N ASP A 122 6.62 -7.44 -16.74
CA ASP A 122 6.05 -8.78 -16.46
C ASP A 122 4.93 -8.75 -15.43
N TRP A 123 3.96 -7.94 -15.70
CA TRP A 123 2.81 -7.69 -14.85
C TRP A 123 1.91 -8.92 -14.59
N ARG A 124 2.01 -9.99 -15.37
CA ARG A 124 1.23 -11.23 -15.20
C ARG A 124 1.49 -11.91 -13.85
N PHE A 125 2.70 -11.77 -13.36
CA PHE A 125 3.16 -12.35 -12.10
C PHE A 125 3.54 -11.29 -11.06
N SER A 126 3.28 -10.01 -11.34
CA SER A 126 3.53 -8.96 -10.39
C SER A 126 2.69 -9.13 -9.13
N ILE A 127 3.24 -8.77 -8.00
CA ILE A 127 2.57 -8.80 -6.69
C ILE A 127 1.24 -8.03 -6.76
N SER A 128 1.23 -6.86 -7.39
CA SER A 128 0.02 -6.05 -7.56
C SER A 128 -1.10 -6.81 -8.26
N LYS A 129 -0.79 -7.58 -9.31
CA LYS A 129 -1.79 -8.40 -10.01
C LYS A 129 -2.34 -9.52 -9.12
N ILE A 130 -1.48 -10.13 -8.31
CA ILE A 130 -1.90 -11.16 -7.36
C ILE A 130 -2.81 -10.53 -6.29
N LEU A 131 -2.48 -9.33 -5.79
CA LEU A 131 -3.33 -8.60 -4.85
C LEU A 131 -4.70 -8.30 -5.47
N VAL A 132 -4.75 -7.75 -6.68
CA VAL A 132 -6.01 -7.47 -7.38
C VAL A 132 -6.85 -8.73 -7.54
N GLY A 133 -6.25 -9.83 -8.03
CA GLY A 133 -6.95 -11.11 -8.16
C GLY A 133 -7.40 -11.71 -6.81
N SER A 134 -6.70 -11.40 -5.73
CA SER A 134 -7.09 -11.79 -4.37
C SER A 134 -8.29 -10.99 -3.88
N ILE A 135 -8.33 -9.69 -4.18
CA ILE A 135 -9.45 -8.81 -3.84
C ILE A 135 -10.72 -9.22 -4.60
N GLU A 136 -10.60 -9.56 -5.88
CA GLU A 136 -11.73 -10.08 -6.65
C GLU A 136 -12.30 -11.37 -6.02
N GLU A 137 -11.42 -12.26 -5.58
CA GLU A 137 -11.86 -13.51 -4.93
C GLU A 137 -12.48 -13.26 -3.55
N PHE A 138 -11.95 -12.30 -2.79
CA PHE A 138 -12.55 -11.84 -1.54
C PHE A 138 -13.99 -11.35 -1.77
N TYR A 139 -14.22 -10.48 -2.76
CA TYR A 139 -15.57 -10.01 -3.08
C TYR A 139 -16.49 -11.16 -3.51
N ARG A 140 -16.00 -12.08 -4.36
CA ARG A 140 -16.77 -13.28 -4.74
C ARG A 140 -17.15 -14.13 -3.54
N ALA A 141 -16.25 -14.30 -2.56
CA ALA A 141 -16.54 -15.04 -1.33
C ALA A 141 -17.65 -14.36 -0.53
N LYS A 142 -17.57 -13.04 -0.36
CA LYS A 142 -18.58 -12.28 0.39
C LYS A 142 -19.96 -12.28 -0.29
N VAL A 143 -20.00 -12.17 -1.60
CA VAL A 143 -21.27 -12.30 -2.36
C VAL A 143 -21.89 -13.69 -2.18
N ARG A 144 -21.10 -14.77 -2.13
CA ARG A 144 -21.59 -16.13 -1.81
C ARG A 144 -22.15 -16.24 -0.39
N GLU A 145 -21.66 -15.41 0.53
CA GLU A 145 -22.16 -15.29 1.91
C GLU A 145 -23.38 -14.34 2.02
N ASN A 146 -23.97 -13.92 0.88
CA ASN A 146 -25.13 -13.04 0.74
C ASN A 146 -24.87 -11.57 1.12
N TYR A 147 -23.63 -11.11 1.15
CA TYR A 147 -23.36 -9.68 1.22
C TYR A 147 -23.67 -9.00 -0.12
N THR A 148 -24.32 -7.85 -0.08
CA THR A 148 -24.48 -6.99 -1.27
C THR A 148 -23.35 -5.97 -1.34
N HIS A 149 -23.08 -5.42 -2.52
CA HIS A 149 -22.01 -4.43 -2.69
C HIS A 149 -22.15 -3.17 -1.81
N GLU A 150 -23.35 -2.86 -1.36
CA GLU A 150 -23.61 -1.72 -0.48
C GLU A 150 -23.03 -1.91 0.93
N TYR A 151 -22.84 -3.16 1.35
CA TYR A 151 -22.30 -3.56 2.65
C TYR A 151 -20.87 -4.11 2.56
N LEU A 152 -20.16 -3.77 1.51
CA LEU A 152 -18.76 -4.16 1.33
C LEU A 152 -17.88 -2.92 1.21
N PRO A 153 -16.73 -2.86 1.89
CA PRO A 153 -15.80 -1.75 1.80
C PRO A 153 -15.13 -1.73 0.42
N VAL A 154 -14.66 -0.58 0.01
CA VAL A 154 -13.75 -0.47 -1.15
C VAL A 154 -12.37 -0.94 -0.73
N VAL A 155 -11.87 -2.02 -1.32
CA VAL A 155 -10.53 -2.54 -1.04
C VAL A 155 -9.54 -2.02 -2.07
N ILE A 156 -8.52 -1.30 -1.63
CA ILE A 156 -7.52 -0.65 -2.49
C ILE A 156 -6.14 -1.32 -2.27
N PRO A 157 -5.60 -2.02 -3.27
CA PRO A 157 -4.26 -2.58 -3.18
C PRO A 157 -3.19 -1.55 -3.50
N PHE A 158 -2.09 -1.58 -2.76
CA PHE A 158 -0.90 -0.84 -3.10
C PHE A 158 0.37 -1.56 -2.67
N VAL A 159 1.13 -2.04 -3.63
CA VAL A 159 2.47 -2.60 -3.40
C VAL A 159 3.50 -1.55 -3.73
N VAL A 160 4.41 -1.30 -2.81
CA VAL A 160 5.46 -0.31 -2.93
C VAL A 160 6.79 -0.99 -3.28
N PHE A 161 7.57 -0.38 -4.17
CA PHE A 161 8.84 -0.90 -4.67
C PHE A 161 9.97 0.09 -4.40
N PRO A 162 11.04 -0.28 -3.66
CA PRO A 162 11.16 -1.52 -2.89
C PRO A 162 10.41 -1.45 -1.55
N SER A 163 10.17 -0.25 -1.03
CA SER A 163 9.56 0.00 0.28
C SER A 163 8.91 1.38 0.32
N THR A 164 8.12 1.63 1.36
CA THR A 164 7.36 2.86 1.56
C THR A 164 8.23 4.12 1.55
N GLU A 165 9.54 4.01 1.82
CA GLU A 165 10.48 5.12 1.73
C GLU A 165 10.57 5.74 0.32
N ILE A 166 10.19 5.01 -0.75
CA ILE A 166 10.18 5.59 -2.10
C ILE A 166 9.14 6.71 -2.23
N LEU A 167 8.03 6.64 -1.50
CA LEU A 167 7.02 7.69 -1.48
C LEU A 167 7.58 8.97 -0.85
N ILE A 168 8.37 8.82 0.22
CA ILE A 168 9.05 9.94 0.88
C ILE A 168 10.13 10.51 -0.02
N ALA A 169 10.90 9.65 -0.70
CA ALA A 169 11.90 10.06 -1.67
C ALA A 169 11.25 10.88 -2.81
N ALA A 170 10.14 10.42 -3.34
CA ALA A 170 9.38 11.10 -4.39
C ALA A 170 8.81 12.46 -3.94
N ALA A 171 8.45 12.57 -2.66
CA ALA A 171 8.01 13.83 -2.06
C ALA A 171 9.13 14.87 -1.93
N LYS A 172 10.37 14.39 -1.68
CA LYS A 172 11.53 15.21 -1.30
C LYS A 172 12.49 15.48 -2.44
N ILE A 173 12.71 14.50 -3.32
CA ILE A 173 13.78 14.52 -4.32
C ILE A 173 13.23 14.96 -5.69
N ASP A 174 14.02 15.76 -6.41
CA ASP A 174 13.73 16.10 -7.81
C ASP A 174 13.51 14.83 -8.66
N PRO A 175 12.49 14.80 -9.54
CA PRO A 175 12.16 13.61 -10.34
C PRO A 175 13.33 13.00 -11.10
N LYS A 176 14.21 13.83 -11.68
CA LYS A 176 15.37 13.37 -12.45
C LYS A 176 16.42 12.69 -11.56
N LYS A 177 16.54 13.16 -10.32
CA LYS A 177 17.43 12.56 -9.31
C LYS A 177 16.79 11.33 -8.66
N LEU A 178 15.47 11.31 -8.48
CA LEU A 178 14.76 10.21 -7.86
C LEU A 178 15.06 8.88 -8.56
N ILE A 179 14.92 8.84 -9.88
CA ILE A 179 15.21 7.64 -10.68
C ILE A 179 16.66 7.21 -10.48
N LYS A 180 17.61 8.17 -10.51
CA LYS A 180 19.03 7.88 -10.38
C LYS A 180 19.47 7.49 -8.98
N GLU A 181 18.90 8.14 -7.96
CA GLU A 181 19.41 8.06 -6.58
C GLU A 181 18.61 7.10 -5.70
N ALA A 182 17.32 6.91 -5.96
CA ALA A 182 16.43 6.13 -5.12
C ALA A 182 16.00 4.79 -5.71
N TYR A 183 15.63 4.76 -6.99
CA TYR A 183 15.28 3.50 -7.65
C TYR A 183 16.48 2.55 -7.72
N GLY A 184 16.24 1.26 -7.46
CA GLY A 184 17.29 0.26 -7.40
C GLY A 184 18.02 0.17 -6.06
N LYS A 185 17.73 1.08 -5.11
CA LYS A 185 18.26 0.99 -3.75
C LYS A 185 17.43 0.03 -2.90
N LYS A 186 18.11 -0.74 -2.06
CA LYS A 186 17.45 -1.55 -1.04
C LYS A 186 16.79 -0.65 0.02
N PRO A 187 15.77 -1.12 0.76
CA PRO A 187 15.08 -0.33 1.79
C PRO A 187 16.03 0.36 2.78
N ARG A 188 17.05 -0.35 3.25
CA ARG A 188 18.07 0.22 4.14
C ARG A 188 18.83 1.39 3.51
N GLU A 189 19.19 1.29 2.24
CA GLU A 189 19.91 2.35 1.53
C GLU A 189 19.02 3.56 1.28
N LEU A 190 17.70 3.34 1.04
CA LEU A 190 16.72 4.41 0.96
C LEU A 190 16.57 5.15 2.29
N LYS A 191 16.51 4.42 3.41
CA LYS A 191 16.47 5.01 4.76
C LYS A 191 17.70 5.87 5.00
N GLN A 192 18.89 5.39 4.66
CA GLN A 192 20.14 6.16 4.78
C GLN A 192 20.12 7.44 3.93
N LEU A 193 19.65 7.33 2.69
CA LEU A 193 19.54 8.48 1.78
C LEU A 193 18.58 9.56 2.32
N LEU A 194 17.43 9.13 2.85
CA LEU A 194 16.38 10.05 3.29
C LEU A 194 16.67 10.70 4.64
N TYR A 195 17.23 9.94 5.56
CA TYR A 195 17.39 10.35 6.96
C TYR A 195 18.82 10.75 7.32
N GLY A 196 19.77 10.54 6.41
CA GLY A 196 21.15 11.01 6.55
C GLY A 196 21.96 10.31 7.63
N THR A 197 21.56 9.08 8.03
CA THR A 197 22.24 8.34 9.08
C THR A 197 22.87 7.06 8.54
N THR A 198 24.11 6.79 8.95
CA THR A 198 24.78 5.51 8.71
C THR A 198 24.38 4.46 9.75
N GLU A 199 23.87 4.88 10.90
CA GLU A 199 23.51 4.03 12.04
C GLU A 199 22.00 4.03 12.26
N LEU A 200 21.28 3.23 11.48
CA LEU A 200 19.82 3.09 11.60
C LEU A 200 19.36 2.52 12.96
N GLN A 201 20.27 1.89 13.69
CA GLN A 201 20.01 1.30 15.02
C GLN A 201 19.87 2.33 16.14
N THR A 202 20.30 3.58 15.93
CA THR A 202 20.27 4.63 16.94
C THR A 202 19.07 5.57 16.86
N ILE A 203 18.27 5.47 15.79
CA ILE A 203 17.09 6.29 15.61
C ILE A 203 15.86 5.47 16.01
N SER A 204 15.06 6.00 16.92
CA SER A 204 13.80 5.36 17.30
C SER A 204 12.81 5.33 16.13
N ASP A 205 11.93 4.33 16.08
CA ASP A 205 10.87 4.25 15.07
C ASP A 205 9.97 5.50 15.10
N GLU A 206 9.79 6.12 16.25
CA GLU A 206 9.06 7.38 16.37
C GLU A 206 9.74 8.56 15.68
N ASP A 207 11.06 8.66 15.76
CA ASP A 207 11.81 9.72 15.09
C ASP A 207 11.80 9.54 13.57
N PHE A 208 11.87 8.29 13.09
CA PHE A 208 11.67 7.97 11.67
C PHE A 208 10.28 8.36 11.20
N LYS A 209 9.27 7.95 11.92
CA LYS A 209 7.87 8.28 11.65
C LYS A 209 7.66 9.79 11.57
N LYS A 210 8.13 10.54 12.57
CA LYS A 210 8.01 11.99 12.59
C LYS A 210 8.72 12.66 11.42
N LYS A 211 9.94 12.23 11.09
CA LYS A 211 10.68 12.75 9.93
C LYS A 211 9.98 12.43 8.63
N ALA A 212 9.50 11.20 8.46
CA ALA A 212 8.77 10.77 7.28
C ALA A 212 7.51 11.61 7.03
N LEU A 213 6.70 11.79 8.06
CA LEU A 213 5.44 12.54 7.97
C LEU A 213 5.63 14.02 7.64
N ASN A 214 6.76 14.63 8.01
CA ASN A 214 7.05 16.02 7.68
C ASN A 214 7.22 16.26 6.16
N PHE A 215 7.51 15.22 5.37
CA PHE A 215 7.66 15.35 3.92
C PHE A 215 6.34 15.16 3.16
N ILE A 216 5.28 14.68 3.83
CA ILE A 216 3.98 14.41 3.21
C ILE A 216 3.02 15.54 3.53
N ASN A 217 2.64 16.28 2.49
CA ASN A 217 1.67 17.37 2.53
C ASN A 217 0.97 17.49 1.16
N SER A 218 -0.02 18.35 1.03
CA SER A 218 -0.80 18.51 -0.20
C SER A 218 0.07 18.78 -1.44
N GLU A 219 1.14 19.57 -1.32
CA GLU A 219 2.07 19.82 -2.44
C GLU A 219 2.86 18.58 -2.85
N SER A 220 3.30 17.78 -1.85
CA SER A 220 4.10 16.58 -2.10
C SER A 220 3.30 15.44 -2.70
N ILE A 221 1.99 15.38 -2.47
CA ILE A 221 1.09 14.38 -3.06
C ILE A 221 1.15 14.42 -4.59
N GLY A 222 1.11 15.60 -5.19
CA GLY A 222 1.25 15.75 -6.64
C GLY A 222 2.58 15.20 -7.16
N ARG A 223 3.69 15.42 -6.42
CA ARG A 223 5.01 14.87 -6.78
C ARG A 223 5.06 13.35 -6.64
N ILE A 224 4.49 12.78 -5.58
CA ILE A 224 4.40 11.33 -5.40
C ILE A 224 3.63 10.72 -6.59
N PHE A 225 2.46 11.26 -6.91
CA PHE A 225 1.63 10.80 -8.02
C PHE A 225 2.37 10.82 -9.38
N GLN A 226 3.17 11.85 -9.63
CA GLN A 226 3.94 11.99 -10.87
C GLN A 226 5.12 11.04 -10.95
N ASN A 227 5.80 10.79 -9.83
CA ASN A 227 7.11 10.17 -9.78
C ASN A 227 7.12 8.70 -9.37
N VAL A 228 6.04 8.21 -8.74
CA VAL A 228 5.86 6.80 -8.36
C VAL A 228 4.69 6.24 -9.16
N PRO A 229 4.95 5.58 -10.32
CA PRO A 229 3.90 5.11 -11.21
C PRO A 229 2.85 4.22 -10.52
N GLU A 230 3.29 3.37 -9.59
CA GLU A 230 2.43 2.46 -8.81
C GLU A 230 1.42 3.22 -7.94
N SER A 231 1.79 4.41 -7.48
CA SER A 231 0.91 5.24 -6.64
C SER A 231 -0.31 5.77 -7.38
N ARG A 232 -0.26 5.86 -8.72
CA ARG A 232 -1.33 6.47 -9.52
C ARG A 232 -2.66 5.74 -9.36
N ASN A 233 -2.66 4.42 -9.52
CA ASN A 233 -3.88 3.63 -9.35
C ASN A 233 -4.42 3.71 -7.93
N PHE A 234 -3.53 3.62 -6.94
CA PHE A 234 -3.88 3.77 -5.53
C PHE A 234 -4.55 5.12 -5.27
N MET A 235 -3.91 6.21 -5.64
CA MET A 235 -4.41 7.56 -5.38
C MET A 235 -5.71 7.85 -6.16
N GLN A 236 -5.80 7.42 -7.43
CA GLN A 236 -7.01 7.57 -8.22
C GLN A 236 -8.19 6.80 -7.62
N THR A 237 -7.98 5.53 -7.23
CA THR A 237 -9.03 4.72 -6.61
C THR A 237 -9.45 5.30 -5.26
N LEU A 238 -8.50 5.81 -4.47
CA LEU A 238 -8.79 6.47 -3.20
C LEU A 238 -9.64 7.74 -3.42
N SER A 239 -9.30 8.56 -4.40
CA SER A 239 -10.08 9.73 -4.80
C SER A 239 -11.45 9.34 -5.37
N LEU A 240 -11.52 8.37 -6.30
CA LEU A 240 -12.76 7.89 -6.90
C LEU A 240 -13.69 7.20 -5.90
N GLY A 241 -13.13 6.46 -4.94
CA GLY A 241 -13.91 5.82 -3.88
C GLY A 241 -14.77 6.79 -3.08
N LYS A 242 -14.56 8.10 -3.21
CA LYS A 242 -15.43 9.12 -2.65
C LYS A 242 -16.58 9.53 -3.59
N TYR A 243 -16.51 9.20 -4.89
CA TYR A 243 -17.53 9.54 -5.88
C TYR A 243 -18.43 8.36 -6.26
N ILE A 244 -18.17 7.15 -5.77
CA ILE A 244 -19.08 6.01 -5.93
C ILE A 244 -20.17 6.16 -4.84
N ILE A 245 -21.05 7.10 -5.07
CA ILE A 245 -22.31 7.28 -4.32
C ILE A 245 -23.44 6.93 -5.28
#